data_bcbce5218a0b062987257fc0e91cfb69
#
_entry.id   bcbce5218a0b062987257fc0e91cfb69
#
_cell.length_a   1.000
_cell.length_b   1.000
_cell.length_c   1.000
_cell.angle_alpha   90.00
_cell.angle_beta   90.00
_cell.angle_gamma   90.00
#
_symmetry.space_group_name_H-M   'P 1'
#
loop_
_entity.id
_entity.type
_entity.pdbx_description
1 polymer ?
#
loop_
_entity_poly.entity_id
_entity_poly.type
_entity_poly.pdbx_seq_one_letter_code
_entity_poly.pdbx_strand_id
1 'polypeptide(L)'
;MSSEAHTGRSADDSRSFDPEDGILVADDITKRFGGLTAVNDLSFAVQEQEILGFIGPNGAGKSTTFNCITGRYPPTSGEVYYRGERVTGAPAYAMVERGLARTFQKFRPFEDRTVLENVRTALVPDDLFSTSGLRGETRAEAVDLCERVGLGDALHRMPDELPHAGMLRLELGRAMATDPDLLLVDEPFAGLADGEIEQISGVLEELREAGTTLVVVDHNMRGLLRLIDRAIVISFGELIAEGNPEEIKADPAVQEAYLGGEM
;
A
#
# COMPACT_ATOMS: atom_id res chain seq x y z
N MET A 1 15.62 -30.73 -39.80
CA MET A 1 14.16 -30.62 -39.95
C MET A 1 13.55 -31.07 -38.63
N SER A 2 13.17 -30.21 -37.78
CA SER A 2 12.18 -30.40 -36.74
C SER A 2 11.89 -28.98 -36.18
N SER A 3 10.70 -28.50 -36.49
CA SER A 3 10.12 -27.26 -36.07
C SER A 3 9.65 -27.46 -34.63
N GLU A 4 10.26 -26.80 -33.66
CA GLU A 4 9.66 -26.67 -32.33
C GLU A 4 8.77 -25.44 -32.31
N ALA A 5 7.50 -25.75 -32.15
CA ALA A 5 6.42 -24.80 -32.07
C ALA A 5 6.56 -23.96 -30.81
N HIS A 6 6.59 -22.64 -30.95
CA HIS A 6 6.25 -21.71 -29.89
C HIS A 6 4.78 -21.98 -29.49
N THR A 7 4.59 -22.61 -28.34
CA THR A 7 3.27 -22.67 -27.70
C THR A 7 2.97 -21.30 -27.11
N GLY A 8 2.22 -20.52 -27.86
CA GLY A 8 1.59 -19.31 -27.35
C GLY A 8 0.70 -19.68 -26.17
N ARG A 9 0.85 -18.96 -25.06
CA ARG A 9 -0.07 -18.99 -23.92
C ARG A 9 -1.47 -18.68 -24.46
N SER A 10 -2.40 -19.62 -24.30
CA SER A 10 -3.79 -19.47 -24.67
C SER A 10 -4.45 -18.48 -23.71
N ALA A 11 -5.30 -17.60 -24.26
CA ALA A 11 -6.08 -16.57 -23.56
C ALA A 11 -7.23 -17.13 -22.69
N ASP A 12 -7.04 -18.28 -22.06
CA ASP A 12 -8.08 -18.97 -21.26
C ASP A 12 -7.54 -19.37 -19.86
N ASP A 13 -6.56 -18.65 -19.33
CA ASP A 13 -6.04 -18.84 -17.97
C ASP A 13 -6.46 -17.63 -17.10
N SER A 14 -7.79 -17.42 -16.97
CA SER A 14 -8.33 -16.54 -15.93
C SER A 14 -8.04 -17.21 -14.59
N ARG A 15 -7.00 -16.70 -13.88
CA ARG A 15 -6.73 -17.11 -12.50
C ARG A 15 -7.92 -16.66 -11.66
N SER A 16 -8.85 -17.57 -11.37
CA SER A 16 -9.85 -17.37 -10.33
C SER A 16 -9.17 -17.58 -8.99
N PHE A 17 -9.16 -16.55 -8.16
CA PHE A 17 -8.68 -16.63 -6.79
C PHE A 17 -9.83 -17.06 -5.87
N ASP A 18 -9.51 -17.92 -4.90
CA ASP A 18 -10.42 -18.17 -3.77
C ASP A 18 -10.39 -16.93 -2.84
N PRO A 19 -11.53 -16.50 -2.29
CA PRO A 19 -11.54 -15.42 -1.28
C PRO A 19 -10.58 -15.62 -0.09
N GLU A 20 -10.17 -16.86 0.19
CA GLU A 20 -9.25 -17.23 1.27
C GLU A 20 -7.77 -17.30 0.82
N ASP A 21 -7.46 -17.01 -0.46
CA ASP A 21 -6.09 -17.08 -0.99
C ASP A 21 -5.14 -15.99 -0.42
N GLY A 22 -5.63 -15.07 0.42
CA GLY A 22 -4.85 -14.05 1.08
C GLY A 22 -5.66 -13.13 1.98
N ILE A 23 -4.98 -12.21 2.67
CA ILE A 23 -5.65 -11.18 3.48
C ILE A 23 -6.47 -10.23 2.60
N LEU A 24 -6.00 -9.96 1.38
CA LEU A 24 -6.69 -9.19 0.35
C LEU A 24 -6.66 -9.96 -0.96
N VAL A 25 -7.80 -10.10 -1.59
CA VAL A 25 -7.95 -10.69 -2.93
C VAL A 25 -8.70 -9.72 -3.83
N ALA A 26 -8.11 -9.40 -4.98
CA ALA A 26 -8.77 -8.75 -6.09
C ALA A 26 -9.00 -9.80 -7.18
N ASP A 27 -10.25 -9.99 -7.58
CA ASP A 27 -10.66 -11.00 -8.55
C ASP A 27 -11.33 -10.31 -9.75
N ASP A 28 -10.67 -10.40 -10.92
CA ASP A 28 -11.08 -9.83 -12.21
C ASP A 28 -11.55 -8.37 -12.14
N ILE A 29 -10.90 -7.57 -11.29
CA ILE A 29 -11.32 -6.17 -11.11
C ILE A 29 -11.06 -5.36 -12.37
N THR A 30 -12.10 -4.70 -12.84
CA THR A 30 -12.04 -3.74 -13.95
C THR A 30 -12.54 -2.38 -13.49
N LYS A 31 -11.86 -1.31 -13.90
CA LYS A 31 -12.32 0.06 -13.68
C LYS A 31 -12.29 0.87 -14.94
N ARG A 32 -13.46 1.41 -15.32
CA ARG A 32 -13.63 2.28 -16.48
C ARG A 32 -14.09 3.67 -16.06
N PHE A 33 -13.55 4.67 -16.75
CA PHE A 33 -13.96 6.08 -16.63
C PHE A 33 -14.35 6.58 -18.03
N GLY A 34 -15.65 6.62 -18.29
CA GLY A 34 -16.13 6.91 -19.65
C GLY A 34 -15.59 5.90 -20.67
N GLY A 35 -14.82 6.37 -21.66
CA GLY A 35 -14.20 5.52 -22.67
C GLY A 35 -12.83 4.95 -22.31
N LEU A 36 -12.26 5.30 -21.15
CA LEU A 36 -10.95 4.84 -20.70
C LEU A 36 -11.10 3.66 -19.74
N THR A 37 -10.47 2.52 -20.05
CA THR A 37 -10.27 1.41 -19.11
C THR A 37 -8.95 1.63 -18.38
N ALA A 38 -8.99 1.92 -17.08
CA ALA A 38 -7.82 2.21 -16.27
C ALA A 38 -7.28 0.98 -15.52
N VAL A 39 -8.13 -0.01 -15.27
CA VAL A 39 -7.80 -1.35 -14.77
C VAL A 39 -8.62 -2.32 -15.58
N ASN A 40 -8.04 -3.41 -16.05
CA ASN A 40 -8.67 -4.37 -16.94
C ASN A 40 -8.39 -5.80 -16.47
N ASP A 41 -9.43 -6.48 -16.00
CA ASP A 41 -9.43 -7.88 -15.58
C ASP A 41 -8.22 -8.25 -14.69
N LEU A 42 -7.92 -7.38 -13.70
CA LEU A 42 -6.78 -7.52 -12.81
C LEU A 42 -7.12 -8.43 -11.63
N SER A 43 -6.38 -9.54 -11.51
CA SER A 43 -6.52 -10.49 -10.41
C SER A 43 -5.21 -10.68 -9.66
N PHE A 44 -5.24 -10.60 -8.33
CA PHE A 44 -4.10 -10.84 -7.45
C PHE A 44 -4.53 -11.05 -6.01
N ALA A 45 -3.65 -11.67 -5.22
CA ALA A 45 -3.81 -11.82 -3.78
C ALA A 45 -2.62 -11.24 -3.03
N VAL A 46 -2.86 -10.73 -1.82
CA VAL A 46 -1.85 -10.25 -0.85
C VAL A 46 -1.83 -11.24 0.30
N GLN A 47 -0.65 -11.77 0.63
CA GLN A 47 -0.48 -12.72 1.73
C GLN A 47 -0.34 -11.98 3.07
N GLU A 48 -0.70 -12.65 4.17
CA GLU A 48 -0.47 -12.08 5.50
C GLU A 48 1.04 -11.91 5.78
N GLN A 49 1.40 -10.81 6.43
CA GLN A 49 2.76 -10.49 6.85
C GLN A 49 3.81 -10.41 5.71
N GLU A 50 3.38 -10.23 4.46
CA GLU A 50 4.29 -9.91 3.37
C GLU A 50 4.42 -8.39 3.16
N ILE A 51 5.53 -7.97 2.55
CA ILE A 51 5.66 -6.68 1.90
C ILE A 51 5.53 -6.90 0.40
N LEU A 52 4.36 -6.61 -0.14
CA LEU A 52 4.07 -6.72 -1.56
C LEU A 52 4.41 -5.42 -2.28
N GLY A 53 5.28 -5.48 -3.29
CA GLY A 53 5.51 -4.38 -4.23
C GLY A 53 4.42 -4.33 -5.30
N PHE A 54 3.79 -3.16 -5.50
CA PHE A 54 2.83 -2.98 -6.58
C PHE A 54 3.43 -2.02 -7.61
N ILE A 55 3.94 -2.57 -8.70
CA ILE A 55 4.87 -1.94 -9.64
C ILE A 55 4.17 -1.66 -10.98
N GLY A 56 4.60 -0.62 -11.67
CA GLY A 56 4.12 -0.31 -13.02
C GLY A 56 4.48 1.12 -13.44
N PRO A 57 4.57 1.40 -14.76
CA PRO A 57 4.84 2.74 -15.25
C PRO A 57 3.75 3.75 -14.86
N ASN A 58 4.00 5.04 -15.14
CA ASN A 58 3.00 6.07 -14.95
C ASN A 58 1.79 5.80 -15.85
N GLY A 59 0.58 5.88 -15.27
CA GLY A 59 -0.66 5.57 -15.99
C GLY A 59 -0.99 4.07 -16.07
N ALA A 60 -0.19 3.18 -15.51
CA ALA A 60 -0.46 1.73 -15.50
C ALA A 60 -1.73 1.29 -14.75
N GLY A 61 -2.34 2.17 -13.94
CA GLY A 61 -3.55 1.86 -13.20
C GLY A 61 -3.36 1.68 -11.68
N LYS A 62 -2.12 1.79 -11.15
CA LYS A 62 -1.80 1.58 -9.72
C LYS A 62 -2.72 2.32 -8.76
N SER A 63 -2.78 3.64 -8.86
CA SER A 63 -3.63 4.48 -7.99
C SER A 63 -5.13 4.18 -8.17
N THR A 64 -5.54 3.76 -9.37
CA THR A 64 -6.93 3.35 -9.65
C THR A 64 -7.24 2.04 -8.93
N THR A 65 -6.35 1.06 -9.00
CA THR A 65 -6.47 -0.21 -8.28
C THR A 65 -6.56 0.02 -6.78
N PHE A 66 -5.66 0.82 -6.21
CA PHE A 66 -5.70 1.19 -4.78
C PHE A 66 -7.01 1.86 -4.40
N ASN A 67 -7.52 2.77 -5.23
CA ASN A 67 -8.79 3.43 -4.96
C ASN A 67 -9.99 2.47 -5.03
N CYS A 68 -9.96 1.42 -5.85
CA CYS A 68 -10.99 0.37 -5.87
C CYS A 68 -10.92 -0.48 -4.59
N ILE A 69 -9.72 -0.88 -4.16
CA ILE A 69 -9.49 -1.69 -2.96
C ILE A 69 -9.87 -0.93 -1.70
N THR A 70 -9.49 0.35 -1.60
CA THR A 70 -9.75 1.17 -0.41
C THR A 70 -11.16 1.75 -0.36
N GLY A 71 -12.04 1.37 -1.27
CA GLY A 71 -13.43 1.82 -1.27
C GLY A 71 -13.65 3.29 -1.61
N ARG A 72 -12.66 3.98 -2.23
CA ARG A 72 -12.84 5.36 -2.70
C ARG A 72 -13.85 5.43 -3.85
N TYR A 73 -13.86 4.42 -4.72
CA TYR A 73 -14.92 4.15 -5.69
C TYR A 73 -14.95 2.65 -6.04
N PRO A 74 -16.16 2.11 -6.35
CA PRO A 74 -16.26 0.70 -6.68
C PRO A 74 -15.57 0.39 -8.01
N PRO A 75 -15.08 -0.84 -8.23
CA PRO A 75 -14.75 -1.33 -9.56
C PRO A 75 -16.00 -1.31 -10.46
N THR A 76 -15.81 -1.34 -11.78
CA THR A 76 -16.91 -1.44 -12.75
C THR A 76 -17.42 -2.88 -12.85
N SER A 77 -16.51 -3.85 -12.73
CA SER A 77 -16.76 -5.30 -12.63
C SER A 77 -15.67 -5.97 -11.80
N GLY A 78 -15.84 -7.23 -11.47
CA GLY A 78 -14.97 -8.00 -10.60
C GLY A 78 -15.24 -7.73 -9.13
N GLU A 79 -14.52 -8.43 -8.28
CA GLU A 79 -14.78 -8.43 -6.85
C GLU A 79 -13.50 -8.20 -6.03
N VAL A 80 -13.65 -7.64 -4.84
CA VAL A 80 -12.60 -7.47 -3.85
C VAL A 80 -13.03 -8.17 -2.58
N TYR A 81 -12.13 -9.00 -2.05
CA TYR A 81 -12.32 -9.69 -0.77
C TYR A 81 -11.25 -9.25 0.21
N TYR A 82 -11.61 -9.12 1.45
CA TYR A 82 -10.72 -8.81 2.55
C TYR A 82 -11.00 -9.77 3.71
N ARG A 83 -10.00 -10.56 4.11
CA ARG A 83 -10.13 -11.64 5.10
C ARG A 83 -11.29 -12.62 4.77
N GLY A 84 -11.38 -13.00 3.52
CA GLY A 84 -12.42 -13.90 3.02
C GLY A 84 -13.80 -13.27 2.83
N GLU A 85 -14.03 -12.05 3.33
CA GLU A 85 -15.29 -11.32 3.18
C GLU A 85 -15.31 -10.46 1.91
N ARG A 86 -16.42 -10.51 1.17
CA ARG A 86 -16.63 -9.64 0.01
C ARG A 86 -16.81 -8.19 0.46
N VAL A 87 -15.90 -7.31 0.04
CA VAL A 87 -15.90 -5.88 0.37
C VAL A 87 -16.07 -4.97 -0.84
N THR A 88 -16.41 -5.54 -2.00
CA THR A 88 -16.58 -4.79 -3.25
C THR A 88 -17.56 -3.64 -3.08
N GLY A 89 -17.09 -2.40 -3.30
CA GLY A 89 -17.90 -1.19 -3.17
C GLY A 89 -18.18 -0.75 -1.73
N ALA A 90 -17.58 -1.39 -0.72
CA ALA A 90 -17.60 -0.88 0.65
C ALA A 90 -16.97 0.52 0.70
N PRO A 91 -17.52 1.47 1.47
CA PRO A 91 -16.96 2.81 1.57
C PRO A 91 -15.65 2.81 2.36
N ALA A 92 -14.79 3.80 2.12
CA ALA A 92 -13.44 3.84 2.68
C ALA A 92 -13.40 3.76 4.21
N TYR A 93 -14.33 4.38 4.93
CA TYR A 93 -14.40 4.28 6.40
C TYR A 93 -14.62 2.84 6.86
N ALA A 94 -15.45 2.07 6.16
CA ALA A 94 -15.72 0.69 6.49
C ALA A 94 -14.52 -0.24 6.17
N MET A 95 -13.61 0.17 5.30
CA MET A 95 -12.33 -0.53 5.08
C MET A 95 -11.37 -0.28 6.25
N VAL A 96 -11.31 0.96 6.75
CA VAL A 96 -10.50 1.29 7.94
C VAL A 96 -11.01 0.53 9.17
N GLU A 97 -12.32 0.49 9.41
CA GLU A 97 -12.94 -0.29 10.50
C GLU A 97 -12.63 -1.79 10.44
N ARG A 98 -12.29 -2.32 9.25
CA ARG A 98 -11.87 -3.71 9.05
C ARG A 98 -10.37 -3.92 9.17
N GLY A 99 -9.58 -2.87 9.44
CA GLY A 99 -8.14 -2.95 9.56
C GLY A 99 -7.37 -2.74 8.25
N LEU A 100 -7.97 -2.13 7.22
CA LEU A 100 -7.26 -1.72 6.01
C LEU A 100 -7.02 -0.22 6.02
N ALA A 101 -5.78 0.21 6.21
CA ALA A 101 -5.39 1.63 6.17
C ALA A 101 -4.59 1.97 4.90
N ARG A 102 -4.46 3.26 4.62
CA ARG A 102 -3.66 3.77 3.51
C ARG A 102 -2.98 5.07 3.89
N THR A 103 -1.70 5.23 3.53
CA THR A 103 -1.05 6.54 3.50
C THR A 103 -1.42 7.29 2.21
N PHE A 104 -1.23 8.60 2.22
CA PHE A 104 -1.52 9.43 1.06
C PHE A 104 -0.26 10.13 0.57
N GLN A 105 -0.06 10.17 -0.75
CA GLN A 105 1.04 10.87 -1.41
C GLN A 105 1.15 12.37 -1.00
N LYS A 106 0.02 13.00 -0.67
CA LYS A 106 0.00 14.36 -0.14
C LYS A 106 -0.27 14.32 1.36
N PHE A 107 0.73 14.64 2.14
CA PHE A 107 0.59 14.76 3.58
C PHE A 107 -0.44 15.82 3.96
N ARG A 108 -1.32 15.47 4.90
CA ARG A 108 -2.36 16.37 5.44
C ARG A 108 -2.40 16.27 6.95
N PRO A 109 -1.33 16.67 7.63
CA PRO A 109 -1.35 16.73 9.09
C PRO A 109 -2.25 17.85 9.56
N PHE A 110 -2.64 17.81 10.81
CA PHE A 110 -3.21 18.97 11.50
C PHE A 110 -2.08 19.96 11.78
N GLU A 111 -2.03 21.04 11.02
CA GLU A 111 -0.92 22.01 11.04
C GLU A 111 -0.83 22.79 12.37
N ASP A 112 -1.94 22.88 13.11
CA ASP A 112 -2.07 23.52 14.42
C ASP A 112 -1.80 22.58 15.60
N ARG A 113 -1.32 21.36 15.34
CA ARG A 113 -1.06 20.33 16.33
C ARG A 113 0.37 19.79 16.22
N THR A 114 0.93 19.45 17.37
CA THR A 114 2.25 18.78 17.41
C THR A 114 2.20 17.39 16.78
N VAL A 115 3.37 16.80 16.49
CA VAL A 115 3.53 15.42 16.03
C VAL A 115 2.74 14.45 16.91
N LEU A 116 2.95 14.51 18.22
CA LEU A 116 2.24 13.65 19.18
C LEU A 116 0.73 13.84 19.12
N GLU A 117 0.24 15.07 19.03
CA GLU A 117 -1.19 15.35 18.96
C GLU A 117 -1.82 14.91 17.64
N ASN A 118 -1.08 14.95 16.54
CA ASN A 118 -1.50 14.39 15.27
C ASN A 118 -1.72 12.87 15.35
N VAL A 119 -0.77 12.12 15.88
CA VAL A 119 -0.89 10.67 16.06
C VAL A 119 -2.01 10.35 17.05
N ARG A 120 -2.05 11.06 18.21
CA ARG A 120 -3.10 10.87 19.21
C ARG A 120 -4.50 11.11 18.68
N THR A 121 -4.67 12.03 17.73
CA THR A 121 -5.98 12.29 17.14
C THR A 121 -6.50 11.08 16.35
N ALA A 122 -5.62 10.28 15.75
CA ALA A 122 -6.00 9.08 15.02
C ALA A 122 -6.33 7.88 15.95
N LEU A 123 -5.89 7.91 17.22
CA LEU A 123 -6.20 6.90 18.24
C LEU A 123 -7.57 7.10 18.91
N VAL A 124 -8.24 8.23 18.67
CA VAL A 124 -9.53 8.51 19.34
C VAL A 124 -10.62 7.67 18.68
N PRO A 125 -11.28 6.75 19.43
CA PRO A 125 -12.44 6.01 18.93
C PRO A 125 -13.57 6.98 18.60
N ASP A 126 -14.39 6.65 17.62
CA ASP A 126 -15.61 7.42 17.26
C ASP A 126 -16.63 7.54 18.40
N ASP A 127 -16.48 6.72 19.44
CA ASP A 127 -17.37 6.75 20.61
C ASP A 127 -16.96 7.83 21.61
N LEU A 128 -17.39 9.06 21.30
CA LEU A 128 -17.13 10.31 22.04
C LEU A 128 -17.65 10.31 23.51
N PHE A 129 -18.30 9.25 23.96
CA PHE A 129 -18.92 9.18 25.29
C PHE A 129 -18.08 8.44 26.35
N SER A 130 -16.95 7.86 25.99
CA SER A 130 -16.03 7.19 26.94
C SER A 130 -14.93 8.14 27.44
N THR A 131 -15.27 9.04 28.35
CA THR A 131 -14.43 10.23 28.65
C THR A 131 -13.46 10.15 29.83
N SER A 132 -13.36 9.06 30.58
CA SER A 132 -12.63 9.10 31.86
C SER A 132 -11.34 8.25 31.97
N GLY A 133 -11.10 7.27 31.11
CA GLY A 133 -9.88 6.43 31.14
C GLY A 133 -8.88 6.71 30.03
N LEU A 134 -9.39 7.12 28.87
CA LEU A 134 -8.70 7.13 27.57
C LEU A 134 -7.57 8.15 27.40
N ARG A 135 -7.55 9.25 28.16
CA ARG A 135 -6.57 10.35 27.90
C ARG A 135 -5.13 10.03 28.24
N GLY A 136 -4.91 9.17 29.23
CA GLY A 136 -3.56 8.75 29.66
C GLY A 136 -3.04 7.59 28.80
N GLU A 137 -3.88 6.62 28.52
CA GLU A 137 -3.55 5.45 27.70
C GLU A 137 -3.27 5.84 26.25
N THR A 138 -4.14 6.64 25.62
CA THR A 138 -3.93 7.14 24.27
C THR A 138 -2.68 8.02 24.12
N ARG A 139 -2.23 8.71 25.19
CA ARG A 139 -0.99 9.47 25.13
C ARG A 139 0.23 8.55 25.13
N ALA A 140 0.27 7.52 25.97
CA ALA A 140 1.38 6.57 26.03
C ALA A 140 1.48 5.79 24.71
N GLU A 141 0.36 5.35 24.17
CA GLU A 141 0.26 4.68 22.88
C GLU A 141 0.70 5.57 21.72
N ALA A 142 0.30 6.83 21.70
CA ALA A 142 0.77 7.80 20.70
C ALA A 142 2.28 8.05 20.77
N VAL A 143 2.88 8.04 21.99
CA VAL A 143 4.33 8.14 22.14
C VAL A 143 5.01 6.89 21.58
N ASP A 144 4.54 5.70 21.91
CA ASP A 144 5.07 4.45 21.38
C ASP A 144 5.02 4.40 19.85
N LEU A 145 3.90 4.77 19.26
CA LEU A 145 3.78 4.87 17.80
C LEU A 145 4.76 5.88 17.19
N CYS A 146 4.93 7.06 17.81
CA CYS A 146 5.91 8.04 17.36
C CYS A 146 7.35 7.48 17.45
N GLU A 147 7.68 6.75 18.51
CA GLU A 147 8.99 6.11 18.67
C GLU A 147 9.20 5.03 17.60
N ARG A 148 8.23 4.17 17.36
CA ARG A 148 8.27 3.11 16.33
C ARG A 148 8.48 3.64 14.92
N VAL A 149 7.90 4.79 14.58
CA VAL A 149 8.15 5.43 13.28
C VAL A 149 9.36 6.37 13.27
N GLY A 150 10.17 6.39 14.35
CA GLY A 150 11.38 7.19 14.45
C GLY A 150 11.15 8.69 14.63
N LEU A 151 10.07 9.07 15.33
CA LEU A 151 9.72 10.46 15.69
C LEU A 151 9.77 10.74 17.20
N GLY A 152 10.37 9.86 18.01
CA GLY A 152 10.47 10.01 19.46
C GLY A 152 11.10 11.34 19.91
N ASP A 153 12.10 11.83 19.19
CA ASP A 153 12.76 13.12 19.45
C ASP A 153 11.99 14.35 18.92
N ALA A 154 10.89 14.12 18.19
CA ALA A 154 10.12 15.16 17.52
C ALA A 154 8.69 15.35 18.07
N LEU A 155 8.33 14.71 19.19
CA LEU A 155 6.97 14.66 19.74
C LEU A 155 6.28 16.02 19.87
N HIS A 156 7.06 17.07 20.21
CA HIS A 156 6.56 18.42 20.47
C HIS A 156 6.78 19.39 19.31
N ARG A 157 7.37 18.92 18.21
CA ARG A 157 7.53 19.73 17.00
C ARG A 157 6.21 19.88 16.27
N MET A 158 6.08 20.98 15.53
CA MET A 158 4.99 21.16 14.58
C MET A 158 5.32 20.46 13.25
N PRO A 159 4.31 20.08 12.46
CA PRO A 159 4.54 19.40 11.19
C PRO A 159 5.45 20.17 10.22
N ASP A 160 5.34 21.48 10.16
CA ASP A 160 6.16 22.36 9.30
C ASP A 160 7.65 22.44 9.72
N GLU A 161 7.97 22.00 10.93
CA GLU A 161 9.36 21.87 11.41
C GLU A 161 10.00 20.52 11.05
N LEU A 162 9.22 19.58 10.44
CA LEU A 162 9.73 18.27 10.05
C LEU A 162 10.35 18.32 8.64
N PRO A 163 11.48 17.63 8.41
CA PRO A 163 11.94 17.36 7.07
C PRO A 163 10.95 16.41 6.34
N HIS A 164 11.09 16.27 5.03
CA HIS A 164 10.19 15.46 4.21
C HIS A 164 10.04 14.00 4.71
N ALA A 165 11.16 13.35 5.05
CA ALA A 165 11.15 12.02 5.67
C ALA A 165 10.41 11.98 7.01
N GLY A 166 10.49 13.06 7.80
CA GLY A 166 9.75 13.20 9.05
C GLY A 166 8.24 13.31 8.83
N MET A 167 7.82 14.00 7.78
CA MET A 167 6.41 14.08 7.40
C MET A 167 5.83 12.71 6.98
N LEU A 168 6.60 11.92 6.23
CA LEU A 168 6.21 10.57 5.88
C LEU A 168 6.07 9.69 7.14
N ARG A 169 7.04 9.76 8.07
CA ARG A 169 6.97 9.04 9.35
C ARG A 169 5.74 9.43 10.17
N LEU A 170 5.36 10.71 10.13
CA LEU A 170 4.14 11.18 10.77
C LEU A 170 2.89 10.55 10.14
N GLU A 171 2.81 10.46 8.82
CA GLU A 171 1.71 9.79 8.13
C GLU A 171 1.68 8.28 8.45
N LEU A 172 2.83 7.61 8.51
CA LEU A 172 2.91 6.21 8.95
C LEU A 172 2.41 6.05 10.39
N GLY A 173 2.85 6.90 11.32
CA GLY A 173 2.39 6.87 12.72
C GLY A 173 0.87 7.10 12.85
N ARG A 174 0.30 7.98 12.04
CA ARG A 174 -1.16 8.21 12.00
C ARG A 174 -1.93 7.04 11.40
N ALA A 175 -1.38 6.40 10.35
CA ALA A 175 -1.98 5.21 9.77
C ALA A 175 -1.92 4.04 10.76
N MET A 176 -0.79 3.84 11.43
CA MET A 176 -0.63 2.80 12.44
C MET A 176 -1.53 2.99 13.68
N ALA A 177 -1.91 4.23 14.00
CA ALA A 177 -2.85 4.52 15.07
C ALA A 177 -4.26 3.93 14.85
N THR A 178 -4.58 3.49 13.63
CA THR A 178 -5.83 2.75 13.33
C THR A 178 -5.67 1.23 13.53
N ASP A 179 -4.52 0.76 14.02
CA ASP A 179 -4.17 -0.66 14.23
C ASP A 179 -4.47 -1.53 12.99
N PRO A 180 -3.85 -1.23 11.84
CA PRO A 180 -4.21 -1.89 10.60
C PRO A 180 -3.55 -3.27 10.47
N ASP A 181 -4.33 -4.25 10.01
CA ASP A 181 -3.79 -5.54 9.57
C ASP A 181 -3.10 -5.44 8.20
N LEU A 182 -3.60 -4.52 7.35
CA LEU A 182 -3.06 -4.23 6.02
C LEU A 182 -2.89 -2.72 5.82
N LEU A 183 -1.68 -2.29 5.51
CA LEU A 183 -1.36 -0.90 5.21
C LEU A 183 -0.90 -0.74 3.75
N LEU A 184 -1.62 0.06 2.98
CA LEU A 184 -1.23 0.48 1.64
C LEU A 184 -0.36 1.73 1.75
N VAL A 185 0.89 1.63 1.29
CA VAL A 185 1.88 2.73 1.36
C VAL A 185 2.14 3.27 -0.04
N ASP A 186 1.80 4.55 -0.24
CA ASP A 186 1.82 5.19 -1.56
C ASP A 186 3.02 6.13 -1.69
N GLU A 187 4.00 5.74 -2.51
CA GLU A 187 5.25 6.45 -2.84
C GLU A 187 6.10 6.86 -1.63
N PRO A 188 6.47 5.93 -0.72
CA PRO A 188 7.22 6.27 0.49
C PRO A 188 8.64 6.78 0.22
N PHE A 189 9.23 6.52 -0.93
CA PHE A 189 10.60 6.91 -1.25
C PHE A 189 10.69 8.18 -2.12
N ALA A 190 9.54 8.77 -2.47
CA ALA A 190 9.51 9.94 -3.31
C ALA A 190 10.28 11.12 -2.69
N GLY A 191 11.28 11.64 -3.40
CA GLY A 191 12.06 12.79 -2.95
C GLY A 191 13.06 12.54 -1.81
N LEU A 192 13.27 11.28 -1.41
CA LEU A 192 14.23 10.90 -0.38
C LEU A 192 15.63 10.62 -0.94
N ALA A 193 16.66 10.91 -0.15
CA ALA A 193 18.03 10.47 -0.40
C ALA A 193 18.22 8.98 0.01
N ASP A 194 19.25 8.31 -0.53
CA ASP A 194 19.51 6.88 -0.29
C ASP A 194 19.51 6.50 1.21
N GLY A 195 20.14 7.33 2.07
CA GLY A 195 20.16 7.07 3.51
C GLY A 195 18.80 7.24 4.20
N GLU A 196 17.93 8.11 3.66
CA GLU A 196 16.56 8.28 4.16
C GLU A 196 15.67 7.11 3.71
N ILE A 197 15.89 6.59 2.48
CA ILE A 197 15.23 5.38 1.97
C ILE A 197 15.52 4.18 2.88
N GLU A 198 16.79 3.97 3.26
CA GLU A 198 17.16 2.89 4.19
C GLU A 198 16.46 3.02 5.54
N GLN A 199 16.37 4.23 6.08
CA GLN A 199 15.67 4.48 7.34
C GLN A 199 14.16 4.22 7.25
N ILE A 200 13.52 4.63 6.16
CA ILE A 200 12.08 4.37 5.95
C ILE A 200 11.84 2.88 5.68
N SER A 201 12.71 2.22 4.93
CA SER A 201 12.64 0.76 4.73
C SER A 201 12.71 0.02 6.06
N GLY A 202 13.63 0.40 6.96
CA GLY A 202 13.71 -0.18 8.30
C GLY A 202 12.42 -0.01 9.11
N VAL A 203 11.77 1.17 9.04
CA VAL A 203 10.46 1.37 9.70
C VAL A 203 9.40 0.44 9.11
N LEU A 204 9.33 0.30 7.77
CA LEU A 204 8.36 -0.59 7.12
C LEU A 204 8.61 -2.06 7.46
N GLU A 205 9.88 -2.49 7.54
CA GLU A 205 10.26 -3.84 7.98
C GLU A 205 9.83 -4.10 9.43
N GLU A 206 10.07 -3.14 10.34
CA GLU A 206 9.62 -3.24 11.74
C GLU A 206 8.10 -3.34 11.85
N LEU A 207 7.34 -2.60 11.03
CA LEU A 207 5.87 -2.71 11.00
C LEU A 207 5.43 -4.10 10.54
N ARG A 208 6.06 -4.67 9.49
CA ARG A 208 5.79 -6.03 9.06
C ARG A 208 6.12 -7.06 10.15
N GLU A 209 7.27 -6.94 10.80
CA GLU A 209 7.67 -7.84 11.90
C GLU A 209 6.71 -7.76 13.10
N ALA A 210 6.08 -6.61 13.30
CA ALA A 210 5.03 -6.42 14.29
C ALA A 210 3.67 -7.03 13.87
N GLY A 211 3.56 -7.59 12.65
CA GLY A 211 2.38 -8.31 12.17
C GLY A 211 1.57 -7.57 11.10
N THR A 212 1.93 -6.33 10.72
CA THR A 212 1.21 -5.58 9.69
C THR A 212 1.61 -6.07 8.29
N THR A 213 0.65 -6.40 7.46
CA THR A 213 0.87 -6.65 6.02
C THR A 213 1.03 -5.33 5.27
N LEU A 214 1.95 -5.26 4.32
CA LEU A 214 2.22 -4.02 3.59
C LEU A 214 2.05 -4.21 2.09
N VAL A 215 1.41 -3.26 1.42
CA VAL A 215 1.46 -3.13 -0.04
C VAL A 215 2.08 -1.79 -0.37
N VAL A 216 3.23 -1.79 -1.03
CA VAL A 216 4.03 -0.59 -1.30
C VAL A 216 4.03 -0.30 -2.78
N VAL A 217 3.64 0.91 -3.15
CA VAL A 217 3.82 1.46 -4.51
C VAL A 217 4.91 2.49 -4.47
N ASP A 218 5.91 2.36 -5.32
CA ASP A 218 6.93 3.41 -5.48
C ASP A 218 7.48 3.42 -6.90
N HIS A 219 8.04 4.55 -7.31
CA HIS A 219 8.77 4.71 -8.57
C HIS A 219 10.26 4.45 -8.40
N ASN A 220 10.78 4.48 -7.18
CA ASN A 220 12.15 4.13 -6.87
C ASN A 220 12.30 2.59 -6.83
N MET A 221 12.46 2.01 -8.02
CA MET A 221 12.59 0.55 -8.18
C MET A 221 13.72 -0.04 -7.35
N ARG A 222 14.84 0.69 -7.23
CA ARG A 222 16.02 0.22 -6.50
C ARG A 222 15.75 0.10 -5.00
N GLY A 223 15.07 1.08 -4.40
CA GLY A 223 14.66 1.04 -3.00
C GLY A 223 13.59 -0.02 -2.77
N LEU A 224 12.57 -0.02 -3.63
CA LEU A 224 11.43 -0.93 -3.52
C LEU A 224 11.85 -2.41 -3.61
N LEU A 225 12.64 -2.79 -4.63
CA LEU A 225 13.07 -4.19 -4.83
C LEU A 225 14.02 -4.73 -3.74
N ARG A 226 14.54 -3.88 -2.84
CA ARG A 226 15.30 -4.31 -1.67
C ARG A 226 14.41 -4.60 -0.47
N LEU A 227 13.24 -3.95 -0.42
CA LEU A 227 12.32 -3.99 0.70
C LEU A 227 11.30 -5.14 0.60
N ILE A 228 10.83 -5.44 -0.62
CA ILE A 228 9.67 -6.31 -0.85
C ILE A 228 10.04 -7.80 -0.87
N ASP A 229 9.09 -8.63 -0.45
CA ASP A 229 9.18 -10.10 -0.55
C ASP A 229 8.76 -10.58 -1.94
N ARG A 230 7.73 -9.96 -2.52
CA ARG A 230 7.14 -10.28 -3.82
C ARG A 230 6.64 -9.00 -4.50
N ALA A 231 6.56 -9.02 -5.82
CA ALA A 231 5.99 -7.92 -6.58
C ALA A 231 4.92 -8.39 -7.56
N ILE A 232 3.96 -7.50 -7.79
CA ILE A 232 2.99 -7.54 -8.88
C ILE A 232 3.32 -6.37 -9.80
N VAL A 233 3.50 -6.67 -11.08
CA VAL A 233 3.81 -5.66 -12.09
C VAL A 233 2.61 -5.51 -13.01
N ILE A 234 2.11 -4.27 -13.13
CA ILE A 234 0.99 -3.95 -14.02
C ILE A 234 1.42 -2.99 -15.13
N SER A 235 0.82 -3.16 -16.30
CA SER A 235 0.95 -2.25 -17.43
C SER A 235 -0.39 -2.10 -18.12
N PHE A 236 -0.79 -0.87 -18.47
CA PHE A 236 -2.10 -0.57 -19.07
C PHE A 236 -3.32 -1.19 -18.37
N GLY A 237 -3.25 -1.32 -17.04
CA GLY A 237 -4.31 -1.88 -16.22
C GLY A 237 -4.33 -3.40 -16.09
N GLU A 238 -3.40 -4.10 -16.71
CA GLU A 238 -3.30 -5.57 -16.72
C GLU A 238 -2.07 -6.05 -15.96
N LEU A 239 -2.14 -7.27 -15.39
CA LEU A 239 -1.01 -7.95 -14.79
C LEU A 239 -0.05 -8.44 -15.88
N ILE A 240 1.24 -8.04 -15.82
CA ILE A 240 2.25 -8.49 -16.77
C ILE A 240 3.29 -9.44 -16.15
N ALA A 241 3.54 -9.32 -14.84
CA ALA A 241 4.44 -10.22 -14.12
C ALA A 241 4.10 -10.26 -12.64
N GLU A 242 4.44 -11.38 -12.00
CA GLU A 242 4.36 -11.61 -10.57
C GLU A 242 5.50 -12.53 -10.14
N GLY A 243 6.19 -12.19 -9.06
CA GLY A 243 7.32 -12.99 -8.57
C GLY A 243 8.14 -12.28 -7.52
N ASN A 244 9.22 -12.91 -7.07
CA ASN A 244 10.20 -12.29 -6.19
C ASN A 244 11.03 -11.21 -6.91
N PRO A 245 11.77 -10.35 -6.18
CA PRO A 245 12.54 -9.26 -6.79
C PRO A 245 13.50 -9.68 -7.91
N GLU A 246 14.12 -10.86 -7.81
CA GLU A 246 15.09 -11.33 -8.81
C GLU A 246 14.36 -11.82 -10.09
N GLU A 247 13.22 -12.48 -9.93
CA GLU A 247 12.36 -12.89 -11.05
C GLU A 247 11.85 -11.66 -11.81
N ILE A 248 11.38 -10.63 -11.09
CA ILE A 248 10.89 -9.38 -11.69
C ILE A 248 11.98 -8.64 -12.46
N LYS A 249 13.21 -8.57 -11.94
CA LYS A 249 14.34 -7.96 -12.63
C LYS A 249 14.71 -8.69 -13.94
N ALA A 250 14.56 -10.01 -13.94
CA ALA A 250 14.91 -10.86 -15.07
C ALA A 250 13.78 -10.99 -16.11
N ASP A 251 12.55 -10.57 -15.79
CA ASP A 251 11.38 -10.74 -16.65
C ASP A 251 11.44 -9.82 -17.88
N PRO A 252 11.40 -10.38 -19.12
CA PRO A 252 11.48 -9.59 -20.34
C PRO A 252 10.30 -8.62 -20.52
N ALA A 253 9.09 -8.97 -20.06
CA ALA A 253 7.93 -8.10 -20.18
C ALA A 253 8.05 -6.89 -19.26
N VAL A 254 8.63 -7.08 -18.07
CA VAL A 254 8.95 -5.99 -17.15
C VAL A 254 10.01 -5.08 -17.73
N GLN A 255 11.10 -5.65 -18.26
CA GLN A 255 12.15 -4.87 -18.92
C GLN A 255 11.62 -4.06 -20.09
N GLU A 256 10.77 -4.63 -20.93
CA GLU A 256 10.14 -3.93 -22.07
C GLU A 256 9.24 -2.80 -21.58
N ALA A 257 8.40 -3.02 -20.56
CA ALA A 257 7.52 -2.00 -20.00
C ALA A 257 8.28 -0.80 -19.42
N TYR A 258 9.52 -1.00 -18.98
CA TYR A 258 10.39 0.03 -18.39
C TYR A 258 11.51 0.52 -19.31
N LEU A 259 11.80 -0.11 -20.48
CA LEU A 259 12.81 0.32 -21.45
C LEU A 259 12.52 1.70 -22.09
N GLY A 260 11.37 2.31 -21.77
CA GLY A 260 11.07 3.71 -22.09
C GLY A 260 11.40 4.71 -20.95
N GLY A 261 11.85 4.25 -19.78
CA GLY A 261 12.22 5.06 -18.63
C GLY A 261 13.25 4.30 -17.77
N GLU A 262 14.31 4.95 -17.39
CA GLU A 262 15.45 4.39 -16.64
C GLU A 262 15.04 3.51 -15.44
N MET A 263 15.55 2.27 -15.42
CA MET A 263 15.61 1.46 -14.19
C MET A 263 16.71 1.96 -13.26
#